data_285397ceb72ce234fb21054c07d98f11
#
_entry.id   285397ceb72ce234fb21054c07d98f11
#
_cell.length_a   1.000
_cell.length_b   1.000
_cell.length_c   1.000
_cell.angle_alpha   90.00
_cell.angle_beta   90.00
_cell.angle_gamma   90.00
#
_symmetry.space_group_name_H-M   'P 1'
#
loop_
_entity.id
_entity.type
_entity.pdbx_description
1 polymer ?
#
loop_
_entity_poly.entity_id
_entity_poly.type
_entity_poly.pdbx_seq_one_letter_code
_entity_poly.pdbx_strand_id
1 'polypeptide(L)'
;ALFGPLWGTAYNLAGATLGAVLAFLVARYLASHWVQAKVDAGAGGRVERLVKGVEAEGWRFVAFTRLVPLFPFNLLNYALGLTRIPLLHYTLASVVFMLPGALAYTYLGFAGREAVAGGEGLIRNGLIALALLAVVAFLPRLVARLREKPMITVEELKARVDRNTGLILDVRTEADYVGEQGHIAGALNLPLEELDMRLGELGDDPERPIAIVCRTDRRSAKAAAML
;
A
#
# COMPACT_ATOMS: atom_id res chain seq x y z
N ALA A 1 23.87 -8.66 -19.21
CA ALA A 1 25.29 -9.02 -19.01
C ALA A 1 26.24 -8.38 -20.01
N LEU A 2 25.81 -8.08 -21.27
CA LEU A 2 26.69 -7.50 -22.31
C LEU A 2 27.11 -6.05 -22.02
N PHE A 3 26.25 -5.25 -21.41
CA PHE A 3 26.44 -3.80 -21.19
C PHE A 3 26.95 -3.45 -19.77
N GLY A 4 27.36 -4.45 -18.99
CA GLY A 4 27.72 -4.24 -17.60
C GLY A 4 26.50 -4.02 -16.68
N PRO A 5 26.71 -3.96 -15.34
CA PRO A 5 25.59 -3.94 -14.38
C PRO A 5 24.79 -2.62 -14.42
N LEU A 6 25.43 -1.46 -14.58
CA LEU A 6 24.76 -0.17 -14.56
C LEU A 6 23.92 0.07 -15.82
N TRP A 7 24.55 -0.05 -17.01
CA TRP A 7 23.84 0.13 -18.27
C TRP A 7 22.82 -0.98 -18.52
N GLY A 8 23.13 -2.22 -18.11
CA GLY A 8 22.18 -3.32 -18.16
C GLY A 8 20.93 -3.05 -17.31
N THR A 9 21.09 -2.44 -16.14
CA THR A 9 19.95 -2.00 -15.31
C THR A 9 19.15 -0.90 -15.99
N ALA A 10 19.82 0.10 -16.56
CA ALA A 10 19.13 1.21 -17.24
C ALA A 10 18.29 0.70 -18.43
N TYR A 11 18.85 -0.14 -19.29
CA TYR A 11 18.11 -0.74 -20.41
C TYR A 11 16.97 -1.66 -19.95
N ASN A 12 17.21 -2.49 -18.93
CA ASN A 12 16.18 -3.37 -18.39
C ASN A 12 15.03 -2.56 -17.80
N LEU A 13 15.32 -1.52 -17.01
CA LEU A 13 14.32 -0.65 -16.41
C LEU A 13 13.53 0.11 -17.46
N ALA A 14 14.21 0.67 -18.46
CA ALA A 14 13.57 1.39 -19.57
C ALA A 14 12.65 0.47 -20.38
N GLY A 15 13.13 -0.72 -20.76
CA GLY A 15 12.33 -1.70 -21.50
C GLY A 15 11.14 -2.20 -20.73
N ALA A 16 11.33 -2.56 -19.44
CA ALA A 16 10.24 -3.01 -18.57
C ALA A 16 9.20 -1.91 -18.33
N THR A 17 9.65 -0.66 -18.15
CA THR A 17 8.74 0.48 -17.98
C THR A 17 7.96 0.77 -19.24
N LEU A 18 8.60 0.77 -20.42
CA LEU A 18 7.93 0.94 -21.69
C LEU A 18 6.88 -0.14 -21.93
N GLY A 19 7.23 -1.42 -21.71
CA GLY A 19 6.29 -2.53 -21.82
C GLY A 19 5.11 -2.40 -20.85
N ALA A 20 5.37 -1.97 -19.61
CA ALA A 20 4.35 -1.73 -18.62
C ALA A 20 3.40 -0.60 -19.01
N VAL A 21 3.94 0.52 -19.52
CA VAL A 21 3.17 1.68 -20.01
C VAL A 21 2.33 1.29 -21.23
N LEU A 22 2.87 0.55 -22.17
CA LEU A 22 2.12 0.09 -23.33
C LEU A 22 0.96 -0.82 -22.92
N ALA A 23 1.18 -1.81 -22.05
CA ALA A 23 0.12 -2.68 -21.53
C ALA A 23 -0.97 -1.90 -20.80
N PHE A 24 -0.57 -0.92 -19.98
CA PHE A 24 -1.47 -0.02 -19.27
C PHE A 24 -2.34 0.80 -20.26
N LEU A 25 -1.73 1.38 -21.30
CA LEU A 25 -2.45 2.17 -22.31
C LEU A 25 -3.38 1.32 -23.16
N VAL A 26 -2.94 0.14 -23.57
CA VAL A 26 -3.79 -0.83 -24.28
C VAL A 26 -5.04 -1.16 -23.45
N ALA A 27 -4.88 -1.47 -22.17
CA ALA A 27 -6.03 -1.73 -21.29
C ALA A 27 -6.93 -0.49 -21.16
N ARG A 28 -6.35 0.68 -20.99
CA ARG A 28 -7.09 1.93 -20.79
C ARG A 28 -7.93 2.34 -21.99
N TYR A 29 -7.37 2.24 -23.19
CA TYR A 29 -8.02 2.78 -24.40
C TYR A 29 -8.72 1.72 -25.23
N LEU A 30 -8.27 0.46 -25.24
CA LEU A 30 -8.88 -0.59 -26.04
C LEU A 30 -9.80 -1.51 -25.25
N ALA A 31 -9.46 -1.82 -23.96
CA ALA A 31 -10.21 -2.81 -23.20
C ALA A 31 -11.23 -2.18 -22.23
N SER A 32 -11.13 -0.89 -21.92
CA SER A 32 -12.01 -0.24 -20.92
C SER A 32 -13.48 -0.32 -21.29
N HIS A 33 -13.84 -0.08 -22.55
CA HIS A 33 -15.24 -0.19 -23.02
C HIS A 33 -15.84 -1.59 -22.87
N TRP A 34 -15.05 -2.62 -23.16
CA TRP A 34 -15.50 -4.00 -23.06
C TRP A 34 -15.66 -4.44 -21.59
N VAL A 35 -14.74 -4.00 -20.73
CA VAL A 35 -14.79 -4.28 -19.27
C VAL A 35 -15.97 -3.55 -18.65
N GLN A 36 -16.20 -2.27 -19.01
CA GLN A 36 -17.32 -1.47 -18.53
C GLN A 36 -18.65 -2.14 -18.87
N ALA A 37 -18.84 -2.59 -20.10
CA ALA A 37 -20.04 -3.30 -20.54
C ALA A 37 -20.30 -4.59 -19.75
N LYS A 38 -19.26 -5.32 -19.31
CA LYS A 38 -19.39 -6.50 -18.46
C LYS A 38 -19.68 -6.18 -16.99
N VAL A 39 -19.15 -5.08 -16.49
CA VAL A 39 -19.40 -4.58 -15.13
C VAL A 39 -20.87 -4.15 -15.02
N ASP A 40 -21.38 -3.43 -16.02
CA ASP A 40 -22.77 -2.98 -16.08
C ASP A 40 -23.77 -4.14 -16.22
N ALA A 41 -23.34 -5.26 -16.79
CA ALA A 41 -24.15 -6.50 -16.96
C ALA A 41 -24.28 -7.37 -15.69
N GLY A 42 -23.90 -6.89 -14.50
CA GLY A 42 -24.20 -7.52 -13.21
C GLY A 42 -23.05 -8.25 -12.50
N ALA A 43 -21.82 -8.29 -13.07
CA ALA A 43 -20.63 -8.84 -12.38
C ALA A 43 -19.95 -7.79 -11.46
N GLY A 44 -20.54 -6.58 -11.32
CA GLY A 44 -19.89 -5.35 -10.92
C GLY A 44 -19.49 -5.22 -9.45
N GLY A 45 -20.23 -5.77 -8.52
CA GLY A 45 -20.10 -5.34 -7.11
C GLY A 45 -18.79 -5.65 -6.40
N ARG A 46 -18.08 -6.74 -6.75
CA ARG A 46 -16.78 -7.10 -6.16
C ARG A 46 -15.62 -6.43 -6.92
N VAL A 47 -15.68 -6.47 -8.24
CA VAL A 47 -14.67 -5.88 -9.14
C VAL A 47 -14.65 -4.37 -8.96
N GLU A 48 -15.81 -3.71 -8.92
CA GLU A 48 -15.94 -2.27 -8.70
C GLU A 48 -15.35 -1.84 -7.35
N ARG A 49 -15.60 -2.58 -6.26
CA ARG A 49 -15.00 -2.30 -4.94
C ARG A 49 -13.48 -2.45 -4.94
N LEU A 50 -12.94 -3.46 -5.65
CA LEU A 50 -11.49 -3.63 -5.79
C LEU A 50 -10.88 -2.48 -6.58
N VAL A 51 -11.47 -2.10 -7.71
CA VAL A 51 -11.01 -0.97 -8.54
C VAL A 51 -11.03 0.33 -7.74
N LYS A 52 -12.13 0.64 -7.05
CA LYS A 52 -12.22 1.84 -6.19
C LYS A 52 -11.19 1.81 -5.05
N GLY A 53 -10.92 0.65 -4.45
CA GLY A 53 -9.88 0.50 -3.44
C GLY A 53 -8.48 0.78 -3.98
N VAL A 54 -8.17 0.28 -5.18
CA VAL A 54 -6.90 0.55 -5.87
C VAL A 54 -6.77 2.02 -6.25
N GLU A 55 -7.85 2.65 -6.73
CA GLU A 55 -7.88 4.06 -7.10
C GLU A 55 -7.68 4.99 -5.88
N ALA A 56 -8.25 4.65 -4.73
CA ALA A 56 -8.09 5.39 -3.49
C ALA A 56 -6.63 5.42 -3.00
N GLU A 57 -5.89 4.31 -3.16
CA GLU A 57 -4.47 4.22 -2.82
C GLU A 57 -3.55 4.80 -3.93
N GLY A 58 -4.03 4.88 -5.16
CA GLY A 58 -3.36 5.49 -6.31
C GLY A 58 -1.94 4.97 -6.54
N TRP A 59 -0.94 5.88 -6.61
CA TRP A 59 0.47 5.53 -6.85
C TRP A 59 1.06 4.63 -5.75
N ARG A 60 0.54 4.68 -4.51
CA ARG A 60 0.98 3.84 -3.39
C ARG A 60 0.71 2.36 -3.65
N PHE A 61 -0.44 2.06 -4.27
CA PHE A 61 -0.75 0.70 -4.68
C PHE A 61 0.20 0.22 -5.77
N VAL A 62 0.51 1.07 -6.76
CA VAL A 62 1.51 0.75 -7.79
C VAL A 62 2.86 0.47 -7.13
N ALA A 63 3.33 1.33 -6.22
CA ALA A 63 4.58 1.15 -5.50
C ALA A 63 4.62 -0.18 -4.74
N PHE A 64 3.55 -0.50 -4.00
CA PHE A 64 3.43 -1.76 -3.27
C PHE A 64 3.54 -2.97 -4.19
N THR A 65 2.81 -2.99 -5.30
CA THR A 65 2.80 -4.11 -6.23
C THR A 65 4.11 -4.29 -7.01
N ARG A 66 4.94 -3.25 -7.12
CA ARG A 66 6.29 -3.32 -7.70
C ARG A 66 7.32 -3.89 -6.72
N LEU A 67 7.15 -3.61 -5.43
CA LEU A 67 8.05 -4.13 -4.38
C LEU A 67 7.68 -5.56 -3.97
N VAL A 68 6.40 -5.92 -4.04
CA VAL A 68 5.91 -7.25 -3.64
C VAL A 68 5.37 -7.98 -4.87
N PRO A 69 6.09 -8.94 -5.43
CA PRO A 69 5.71 -9.64 -6.67
C PRO A 69 4.61 -10.68 -6.40
N LEU A 70 3.44 -10.25 -5.94
CA LEU A 70 2.29 -11.11 -5.68
C LEU A 70 1.51 -11.48 -6.94
N PHE A 71 1.62 -10.67 -7.98
CA PHE A 71 0.85 -10.84 -9.21
C PHE A 71 1.77 -10.92 -10.43
N PRO A 72 1.38 -11.67 -11.48
CA PRO A 72 2.10 -11.67 -12.75
C PRO A 72 2.19 -10.23 -13.31
N PHE A 73 3.42 -9.81 -13.64
CA PHE A 73 3.75 -8.45 -14.04
C PHE A 73 2.83 -7.90 -15.15
N ASN A 74 2.63 -8.70 -16.21
CA ASN A 74 1.81 -8.27 -17.36
C ASN A 74 0.34 -8.10 -16.98
N LEU A 75 -0.23 -9.04 -16.25
CA LEU A 75 -1.62 -8.99 -15.82
C LEU A 75 -1.89 -7.75 -14.96
N LEU A 76 -0.96 -7.43 -14.07
CA LEU A 76 -1.06 -6.26 -13.20
C LEU A 76 -1.06 -4.96 -14.01
N ASN A 77 -0.23 -4.84 -15.05
CA ASN A 77 -0.17 -3.65 -15.90
C ASN A 77 -1.49 -3.40 -16.63
N TYR A 78 -2.11 -4.46 -17.16
CA TYR A 78 -3.45 -4.36 -17.76
C TYR A 78 -4.51 -4.00 -16.72
N ALA A 79 -4.50 -4.63 -15.54
CA ALA A 79 -5.46 -4.34 -14.48
C ALA A 79 -5.37 -2.89 -14.01
N LEU A 80 -4.16 -2.36 -13.83
CA LEU A 80 -3.94 -0.96 -13.46
C LEU A 80 -4.37 0.02 -14.55
N GLY A 81 -4.26 -0.37 -15.83
CA GLY A 81 -4.76 0.41 -16.96
C GLY A 81 -6.27 0.61 -16.95
N LEU A 82 -7.04 -0.31 -16.36
CA LEU A 82 -8.49 -0.20 -16.19
C LEU A 82 -8.91 0.73 -15.04
N THR A 83 -7.98 1.14 -14.18
CA THR A 83 -8.23 2.09 -13.08
C THR A 83 -8.08 3.53 -13.53
N ARG A 84 -8.53 4.50 -12.74
CA ARG A 84 -8.38 5.94 -13.03
C ARG A 84 -7.02 6.52 -12.59
N ILE A 85 -6.03 5.67 -12.25
CA ILE A 85 -4.70 6.13 -11.85
C ILE A 85 -4.08 6.96 -12.99
N PRO A 86 -3.60 8.19 -12.73
CA PRO A 86 -2.94 8.99 -13.76
C PRO A 86 -1.69 8.31 -14.32
N LEU A 87 -1.52 8.34 -15.63
CA LEU A 87 -0.37 7.72 -16.32
C LEU A 87 0.98 8.16 -15.73
N LEU A 88 1.12 9.44 -15.41
CA LEU A 88 2.34 9.98 -14.82
C LEU A 88 2.65 9.32 -13.47
N HIS A 89 1.65 9.22 -12.57
CA HIS A 89 1.82 8.56 -11.27
C HIS A 89 2.18 7.08 -11.43
N TYR A 90 1.52 6.39 -12.34
CA TYR A 90 1.81 4.99 -12.67
C TYR A 90 3.25 4.81 -13.17
N THR A 91 3.69 5.66 -14.12
CA THR A 91 5.02 5.58 -14.72
C THR A 91 6.12 5.90 -13.72
N LEU A 92 6.00 7.02 -12.99
CA LEU A 92 6.98 7.41 -11.98
C LEU A 92 7.09 6.38 -10.85
N ALA A 93 5.97 5.92 -10.33
CA ALA A 93 5.98 4.86 -9.32
C ALA A 93 6.61 3.56 -9.86
N SER A 94 6.33 3.18 -11.11
CA SER A 94 6.94 2.00 -11.73
C SER A 94 8.45 2.16 -11.86
N VAL A 95 8.96 3.28 -12.38
CA VAL A 95 10.41 3.54 -12.52
C VAL A 95 11.11 3.45 -11.17
N VAL A 96 10.60 4.18 -10.17
CA VAL A 96 11.23 4.27 -8.84
C VAL A 96 11.22 2.91 -8.13
N PHE A 97 10.08 2.25 -8.07
CA PHE A 97 9.91 1.04 -7.27
C PHE A 97 10.29 -0.26 -8.00
N MET A 98 10.50 -0.24 -9.31
CA MET A 98 11.11 -1.34 -10.05
C MET A 98 12.64 -1.29 -10.02
N LEU A 99 13.25 -0.14 -9.73
CA LEU A 99 14.71 0.05 -9.76
C LEU A 99 15.47 -0.95 -8.85
N PRO A 100 15.11 -1.19 -7.58
CA PRO A 100 15.81 -2.16 -6.73
C PRO A 100 15.77 -3.58 -7.31
N GLY A 101 14.61 -3.99 -7.84
CA GLY A 101 14.46 -5.29 -8.49
C GLY A 101 15.29 -5.39 -9.78
N ALA A 102 15.26 -4.38 -10.62
CA ALA A 102 16.04 -4.32 -11.86
C ALA A 102 17.55 -4.42 -11.59
N LEU A 103 18.05 -3.71 -10.56
CA LEU A 103 19.42 -3.83 -10.09
C LEU A 103 19.74 -5.26 -9.65
N ALA A 104 18.91 -5.85 -8.77
CA ALA A 104 19.11 -7.20 -8.26
C ALA A 104 19.21 -8.23 -9.38
N TYR A 105 18.27 -8.22 -10.33
CA TYR A 105 18.28 -9.14 -11.47
C TYR A 105 19.48 -8.93 -12.39
N THR A 106 19.88 -7.68 -12.63
CA THR A 106 21.04 -7.39 -13.49
C THR A 106 22.35 -7.85 -12.85
N TYR A 107 22.53 -7.59 -11.55
CA TYR A 107 23.71 -8.07 -10.82
C TYR A 107 23.74 -9.59 -10.71
N LEU A 108 22.59 -10.25 -10.52
CA LEU A 108 22.48 -11.70 -10.51
C LEU A 108 22.89 -12.29 -11.88
N GLY A 109 22.38 -11.72 -12.97
CA GLY A 109 22.77 -12.14 -14.33
C GLY A 109 24.25 -11.90 -14.63
N PHE A 110 24.82 -10.82 -14.08
CA PHE A 110 26.25 -10.54 -14.21
C PHE A 110 27.12 -11.52 -13.39
N ALA A 111 26.74 -11.80 -12.17
CA ALA A 111 27.39 -12.81 -11.31
C ALA A 111 27.34 -14.19 -11.95
N GLY A 112 26.20 -14.59 -12.54
CA GLY A 112 26.07 -15.86 -13.25
C GLY A 112 27.01 -15.94 -14.46
N ARG A 113 27.21 -14.87 -15.21
CA ARG A 113 28.17 -14.82 -16.31
C ARG A 113 29.62 -14.98 -15.83
N GLU A 114 29.98 -14.28 -14.75
CA GLU A 114 31.32 -14.39 -14.18
C GLU A 114 31.60 -15.80 -13.61
N ALA A 115 30.57 -16.44 -13.03
CA ALA A 115 30.69 -17.83 -12.58
C ALA A 115 31.09 -18.78 -13.71
N VAL A 116 30.51 -18.61 -14.91
CA VAL A 116 30.82 -19.41 -16.09
C VAL A 116 32.19 -19.06 -16.68
N ALA A 117 32.60 -17.79 -16.55
CA ALA A 117 33.88 -17.30 -17.10
C ALA A 117 35.08 -17.49 -16.14
N GLY A 118 34.89 -18.01 -14.94
CA GLY A 118 35.93 -18.16 -13.92
C GLY A 118 36.47 -16.83 -13.36
N GLY A 119 35.67 -15.76 -13.42
CA GLY A 119 36.07 -14.41 -13.01
C GLY A 119 36.09 -14.23 -11.50
N GLU A 120 37.03 -13.41 -10.98
CA GLU A 120 37.20 -13.11 -9.56
C GLU A 120 36.04 -12.28 -8.96
N GLY A 121 35.17 -11.69 -9.80
CA GLY A 121 34.04 -10.84 -9.38
C GLY A 121 32.78 -11.60 -8.92
N LEU A 122 32.73 -12.93 -9.05
CA LEU A 122 31.58 -13.77 -8.74
C LEU A 122 31.04 -13.52 -7.31
N ILE A 123 31.94 -13.62 -6.32
CA ILE A 123 31.56 -13.47 -4.90
C ILE A 123 31.03 -12.05 -4.66
N ARG A 124 31.74 -11.03 -5.11
CA ARG A 124 31.34 -9.63 -4.93
C ARG A 124 29.99 -9.33 -5.57
N ASN A 125 29.81 -9.69 -6.85
CA ASN A 125 28.57 -9.39 -7.59
C ASN A 125 27.41 -10.25 -7.09
N GLY A 126 27.67 -11.48 -6.66
CA GLY A 126 26.71 -12.36 -6.01
C GLY A 126 26.23 -11.81 -4.66
N LEU A 127 27.14 -11.31 -3.82
CA LEU A 127 26.78 -10.67 -2.54
C LEU A 127 25.98 -9.40 -2.75
N ILE A 128 26.33 -8.56 -3.73
CA ILE A 128 25.55 -7.37 -4.09
C ILE A 128 24.13 -7.76 -4.53
N ALA A 129 23.99 -8.76 -5.40
CA ALA A 129 22.69 -9.24 -5.86
C ALA A 129 21.85 -9.75 -4.69
N LEU A 130 22.43 -10.54 -3.77
CA LEU A 130 21.77 -11.05 -2.57
C LEU A 130 21.33 -9.91 -1.64
N ALA A 131 22.20 -8.93 -1.40
CA ALA A 131 21.86 -7.77 -0.59
C ALA A 131 20.68 -6.98 -1.18
N LEU A 132 20.68 -6.75 -2.50
CA LEU A 132 19.58 -6.06 -3.19
C LEU A 132 18.28 -6.86 -3.14
N LEU A 133 18.33 -8.18 -3.31
CA LEU A 133 17.17 -9.06 -3.16
C LEU A 133 16.63 -9.03 -1.72
N ALA A 134 17.53 -9.04 -0.73
CA ALA A 134 17.13 -8.88 0.68
C ALA A 134 16.43 -7.54 0.92
N VAL A 135 16.96 -6.43 0.38
CA VAL A 135 16.30 -5.11 0.48
C VAL A 135 14.90 -5.16 -0.12
N VAL A 136 14.74 -5.72 -1.33
CA VAL A 136 13.42 -5.85 -1.99
C VAL A 136 12.46 -6.69 -1.15
N ALA A 137 12.93 -7.79 -0.56
CA ALA A 137 12.11 -8.70 0.25
C ALA A 137 11.71 -8.11 1.61
N PHE A 138 12.61 -7.36 2.26
CA PHE A 138 12.41 -6.87 3.63
C PHE A 138 11.90 -5.44 3.70
N LEU A 139 12.14 -4.61 2.67
CA LEU A 139 11.71 -3.21 2.64
C LEU A 139 10.19 -3.04 2.87
N PRO A 140 9.30 -3.83 2.23
CA PRO A 140 7.87 -3.72 2.49
C PRO A 140 7.49 -4.02 3.95
N ARG A 141 8.16 -5.01 4.55
CA ARG A 141 7.96 -5.37 5.97
C ARG A 141 8.46 -4.26 6.90
N LEU A 142 9.60 -3.68 6.60
CA LEU A 142 10.15 -2.55 7.38
C LEU A 142 9.23 -1.33 7.29
N VAL A 143 8.77 -0.98 6.08
CA VAL A 143 7.83 0.13 5.88
C VAL A 143 6.48 -0.14 6.57
N ALA A 144 5.99 -1.38 6.55
CA ALA A 144 4.78 -1.75 7.28
C ALA A 144 4.96 -1.54 8.79
N ARG A 145 6.05 -2.03 9.39
CA ARG A 145 6.36 -1.83 10.81
C ARG A 145 6.50 -0.35 11.21
N LEU A 146 7.15 0.45 10.36
CA LEU A 146 7.30 1.90 10.60
C LEU A 146 5.96 2.66 10.47
N ARG A 147 4.97 2.05 9.83
CA ARG A 147 3.61 2.60 9.67
C ARG A 147 2.61 1.99 10.64
N GLU A 148 3.00 1.00 11.42
CA GLU A 148 2.14 0.45 12.49
C GLU A 148 1.80 1.60 13.44
N LYS A 149 0.52 1.96 13.45
CA LYS A 149 0.00 2.92 14.41
C LYS A 149 -0.11 2.24 15.76
N PRO A 150 0.10 2.95 16.86
CA PRO A 150 -0.04 2.36 18.17
C PRO A 150 -1.49 1.88 18.35
N MET A 151 -1.67 0.58 18.29
CA MET A 151 -2.94 -0.07 18.62
C MET A 151 -2.84 -0.61 20.05
N ILE A 152 -3.90 -0.39 20.83
CA ILE A 152 -4.01 -0.99 22.16
C ILE A 152 -4.80 -2.31 22.07
N THR A 153 -4.47 -3.25 22.92
CA THR A 153 -5.20 -4.52 23.01
C THR A 153 -6.55 -4.31 23.71
N VAL A 154 -7.46 -5.28 23.56
CA VAL A 154 -8.76 -5.25 24.25
C VAL A 154 -8.57 -5.24 25.76
N GLU A 155 -7.56 -5.96 26.26
CA GLU A 155 -7.20 -6.02 27.68
C GLU A 155 -6.71 -4.66 28.20
N GLU A 156 -5.88 -3.98 27.44
CA GLU A 156 -5.41 -2.63 27.76
C GLU A 156 -6.54 -1.62 27.73
N LEU A 157 -7.43 -1.71 26.73
CA LEU A 157 -8.61 -0.86 26.65
C LEU A 157 -9.51 -1.07 27.88
N LYS A 158 -9.78 -2.34 28.23
CA LYS A 158 -10.56 -2.69 29.42
C LYS A 158 -9.93 -2.12 30.68
N ALA A 159 -8.61 -2.29 30.83
CA ALA A 159 -7.90 -1.74 31.99
C ALA A 159 -7.98 -0.21 32.09
N ARG A 160 -8.04 0.50 30.96
CA ARG A 160 -8.26 1.96 30.93
C ARG A 160 -9.69 2.33 31.31
N VAL A 161 -10.68 1.58 30.83
CA VAL A 161 -12.09 1.74 31.23
C VAL A 161 -12.24 1.55 32.72
N ASP A 162 -11.74 0.44 33.27
CA ASP A 162 -11.87 0.07 34.68
C ASP A 162 -11.17 1.10 35.61
N ARG A 163 -10.08 1.71 35.16
CA ARG A 163 -9.34 2.74 35.90
C ARG A 163 -9.83 4.17 35.65
N ASN A 164 -10.78 4.36 34.74
CA ASN A 164 -11.24 5.66 34.26
C ASN A 164 -10.07 6.58 33.82
N THR A 165 -9.09 5.99 33.14
CA THR A 165 -7.89 6.71 32.65
C THR A 165 -7.99 6.98 31.16
N GLY A 166 -8.01 8.27 30.80
CA GLY A 166 -8.10 8.72 29.40
C GLY A 166 -9.53 8.89 28.89
N LEU A 167 -9.63 9.19 27.60
CA LEU A 167 -10.88 9.34 26.88
C LEU A 167 -11.08 8.16 25.94
N ILE A 168 -12.27 7.59 25.91
CA ILE A 168 -12.64 6.61 24.89
C ILE A 168 -13.49 7.35 23.86
N LEU A 169 -12.98 7.42 22.62
CA LEU A 169 -13.61 8.11 21.50
C LEU A 169 -14.15 7.09 20.50
N ASP A 170 -15.46 6.99 20.38
CA ASP A 170 -16.11 6.16 19.37
C ASP A 170 -16.44 7.00 18.14
N VAL A 171 -15.75 6.72 17.03
CA VAL A 171 -15.88 7.45 15.75
C VAL A 171 -16.84 6.76 14.77
N ARG A 172 -17.69 5.87 15.26
CA ARG A 172 -18.79 5.30 14.49
C ARG A 172 -19.93 6.31 14.33
N THR A 173 -20.82 6.03 13.38
CA THR A 173 -22.05 6.81 13.26
C THR A 173 -22.91 6.67 14.53
N GLU A 174 -23.75 7.64 14.82
CA GLU A 174 -24.68 7.57 15.95
C GLU A 174 -25.56 6.31 15.86
N ALA A 175 -26.03 5.96 14.67
CA ALA A 175 -26.80 4.74 14.43
C ALA A 175 -26.03 3.46 14.79
N ASP A 176 -24.73 3.39 14.52
CA ASP A 176 -23.89 2.26 14.92
C ASP A 176 -23.59 2.24 16.44
N TYR A 177 -23.51 3.42 17.04
CA TYR A 177 -23.22 3.58 18.48
C TYR A 177 -24.39 3.12 19.36
N VAL A 178 -25.63 3.49 18.98
CA VAL A 178 -26.84 3.08 19.70
C VAL A 178 -27.44 1.77 19.18
N GLY A 179 -26.87 1.19 18.11
CA GLY A 179 -27.39 -0.01 17.46
C GLY A 179 -27.21 -1.30 18.28
N GLU A 180 -27.59 -2.43 17.71
CA GLU A 180 -27.60 -3.75 18.37
C GLU A 180 -26.24 -4.18 18.94
N GLN A 181 -25.14 -3.72 18.38
CA GLN A 181 -23.78 -4.04 18.85
C GLN A 181 -23.39 -3.24 20.11
N GLY A 182 -24.19 -2.22 20.47
CA GLY A 182 -23.92 -1.37 21.62
C GLY A 182 -22.63 -0.56 21.47
N HIS A 183 -22.16 0.00 22.58
CA HIS A 183 -20.94 0.78 22.71
C HIS A 183 -20.23 0.52 24.04
N ILE A 184 -19.01 1.01 24.15
CA ILE A 184 -18.24 0.91 25.40
C ILE A 184 -18.78 1.95 26.37
N ALA A 185 -19.11 1.52 27.59
CA ALA A 185 -19.61 2.41 28.63
C ALA A 185 -18.65 3.58 28.89
N GLY A 186 -19.19 4.81 28.87
CA GLY A 186 -18.39 6.02 29.05
C GLY A 186 -17.64 6.50 27.80
N ALA A 187 -17.81 5.86 26.64
CA ALA A 187 -17.26 6.36 25.39
C ALA A 187 -18.01 7.58 24.89
N LEU A 188 -17.25 8.58 24.47
CA LEU A 188 -17.78 9.77 23.77
C LEU A 188 -18.00 9.41 22.31
N ASN A 189 -19.20 9.57 21.78
CA ASN A 189 -19.48 9.36 20.36
C ASN A 189 -19.29 10.67 19.57
N LEU A 190 -18.28 10.67 18.71
CA LEU A 190 -18.03 11.73 17.74
C LEU A 190 -17.80 11.09 16.37
N PRO A 191 -18.83 11.04 15.51
CA PRO A 191 -18.69 10.48 14.17
C PRO A 191 -17.51 11.08 13.42
N LEU A 192 -16.75 10.22 12.70
CA LEU A 192 -15.54 10.64 11.97
C LEU A 192 -15.78 11.84 11.05
N GLU A 193 -16.97 11.92 10.48
CA GLU A 193 -17.41 12.99 9.56
C GLU A 193 -17.61 14.34 10.25
N GLU A 194 -17.84 14.33 11.57
CA GLU A 194 -18.08 15.51 12.39
C GLU A 194 -16.87 15.89 13.27
N LEU A 195 -15.86 15.02 13.32
CA LEU A 195 -14.74 15.14 14.26
C LEU A 195 -14.03 16.49 14.15
N ASP A 196 -13.75 16.97 12.92
CA ASP A 196 -13.08 18.26 12.69
C ASP A 196 -13.84 19.45 13.28
N MET A 197 -15.18 19.42 13.23
CA MET A 197 -16.03 20.52 13.71
C MET A 197 -16.23 20.47 15.22
N ARG A 198 -16.03 19.30 15.84
CA ARG A 198 -16.35 19.02 17.24
C ARG A 198 -15.13 18.68 18.10
N LEU A 199 -13.93 19.00 17.62
CA LEU A 199 -12.67 18.77 18.37
C LEU A 199 -12.69 19.39 19.78
N GLY A 200 -13.37 20.51 19.98
CA GLY A 200 -13.51 21.16 21.28
C GLY A 200 -14.22 20.31 22.35
N GLU A 201 -14.97 19.28 21.96
CA GLU A 201 -15.62 18.36 22.91
C GLU A 201 -14.65 17.36 23.56
N LEU A 202 -13.43 17.22 23.00
CA LEU A 202 -12.41 16.34 23.55
C LEU A 202 -11.75 16.91 24.83
N GLY A 203 -11.96 18.18 25.12
CA GLY A 203 -11.35 18.91 26.25
C GLY A 203 -10.01 19.54 25.89
N ASP A 204 -9.51 20.38 26.79
CA ASP A 204 -8.33 21.22 26.56
C ASP A 204 -7.00 20.58 27.02
N ASP A 205 -7.02 19.32 27.46
CA ASP A 205 -5.81 18.64 27.93
C ASP A 205 -5.13 17.85 26.79
N PRO A 206 -4.03 18.39 26.21
CA PRO A 206 -3.34 17.76 25.09
C PRO A 206 -2.59 16.47 25.47
N GLU A 207 -2.31 16.25 26.77
CA GLU A 207 -1.63 15.07 27.26
C GLU A 207 -2.61 13.94 27.63
N ARG A 208 -3.91 14.17 27.54
CA ARG A 208 -4.90 13.17 27.87
C ARG A 208 -4.87 12.02 26.87
N PRO A 209 -4.63 10.78 27.30
CA PRO A 209 -4.65 9.63 26.41
C PRO A 209 -6.03 9.40 25.81
N ILE A 210 -6.12 9.32 24.48
CA ILE A 210 -7.37 9.03 23.77
C ILE A 210 -7.30 7.63 23.15
N ALA A 211 -8.25 6.76 23.49
CA ALA A 211 -8.44 5.46 22.85
C ALA A 211 -9.56 5.55 21.83
N ILE A 212 -9.22 5.40 20.55
CA ILE A 212 -10.19 5.54 19.46
C ILE A 212 -10.78 4.18 19.10
N VAL A 213 -12.09 4.08 19.15
CA VAL A 213 -12.87 2.88 18.82
C VAL A 213 -13.62 3.07 17.52
N CYS A 214 -13.58 2.07 16.65
CA CYS A 214 -14.36 2.05 15.41
C CYS A 214 -14.66 0.61 14.96
N ARG A 215 -15.41 0.47 13.88
CA ARG A 215 -15.72 -0.82 13.27
C ARG A 215 -14.57 -1.39 12.42
N THR A 216 -13.69 -0.53 11.91
CA THR A 216 -12.55 -0.92 11.06
C THR A 216 -11.36 -0.01 11.32
N ASP A 217 -10.15 -0.56 11.30
CA ASP A 217 -8.88 0.15 11.57
C ASP A 217 -8.68 1.42 10.74
N ARG A 218 -9.29 1.51 9.57
CA ARG A 218 -9.19 2.66 8.68
C ARG A 218 -9.82 3.93 9.25
N ARG A 219 -10.97 3.80 9.91
CA ARG A 219 -11.68 4.96 10.50
C ARG A 219 -10.94 5.49 11.73
N SER A 220 -10.52 4.61 12.64
CA SER A 220 -9.72 5.01 13.81
C SER A 220 -8.37 5.59 13.40
N ALA A 221 -7.73 5.02 12.38
CA ALA A 221 -6.48 5.54 11.84
C ALA A 221 -6.63 6.94 11.21
N LYS A 222 -7.77 7.23 10.54
CA LYS A 222 -8.06 8.56 10.01
C LYS A 222 -8.34 9.54 11.16
N ALA A 223 -9.13 9.14 12.14
CA ALA A 223 -9.40 9.94 13.32
C ALA A 223 -8.12 10.30 14.08
N ALA A 224 -7.23 9.30 14.31
CA ALA A 224 -5.93 9.53 14.96
C ALA A 224 -4.96 10.44 14.18
N ALA A 225 -5.21 10.69 12.91
CA ALA A 225 -4.42 11.63 12.10
C ALA A 225 -5.03 13.04 12.09
N MET A 226 -6.25 13.21 12.60
CA MET A 226 -6.95 14.47 12.73
C MET A 226 -6.77 15.09 14.13
N LEU A 227 -6.46 14.23 15.13
CA LEU A 227 -6.11 14.59 16.51
C LEU A 227 -4.63 14.91 16.65
#